data_28ab98ae3b03bb6e70f83f96c2695c93
#
_entry.id   28ab98ae3b03bb6e70f83f96c2695c93
#
_cell.length_a   1.000
_cell.length_b   1.000
_cell.length_c   1.000
_cell.angle_alpha   90.00
_cell.angle_beta   90.00
_cell.angle_gamma   90.00
#
_symmetry.space_group_name_H-M   'P 1'
#
loop_
_entity.id
_entity.type
_entity.pdbx_description
1 polymer ?
#
loop_
_entity_poly.entity_id
_entity_poly.type
_entity_poly.pdbx_seq_one_letter_code
_entity_poly.pdbx_strand_id
1 'polypeptide(L)'
;MSVVALWLPILVSAVLVFVVSSIVHMGPFWHKTDYPRYASEDRVLDALRPLGIPVGEYMMPRPSSRAEMRSDSFKEKLTRGPAVLITVFPPWTGSMGAQLGQWFVYCLVVNLLAAYVAGAALPLGTATPTAICRFVGTVAFIGFTVALWQLRIWYRRSWDI
;
A
#
# COMPACT_ATOMS: atom_id res chain seq x y z
N MET A 1 9.06 -27.13 12.83
CA MET A 1 7.64 -27.15 13.27
C MET A 1 6.74 -27.13 12.05
N SER A 2 5.62 -27.91 12.07
CA SER A 2 4.65 -27.70 11.00
C SER A 2 3.96 -26.37 11.21
N VAL A 3 3.73 -25.64 10.13
CA VAL A 3 3.01 -24.34 10.16
C VAL A 3 1.61 -24.52 10.75
N VAL A 4 1.02 -25.70 10.57
CA VAL A 4 -0.27 -26.07 11.15
C VAL A 4 -0.26 -26.01 12.69
N ALA A 5 0.85 -26.40 13.34
CA ALA A 5 0.96 -26.30 14.79
C ALA A 5 1.06 -24.86 15.31
N LEU A 6 1.34 -23.90 14.42
CA LEU A 6 1.45 -22.47 14.74
C LEU A 6 0.18 -21.66 14.39
N TRP A 7 -0.94 -22.35 14.10
CA TRP A 7 -2.18 -21.68 13.70
C TRP A 7 -2.64 -20.60 14.68
N LEU A 8 -2.55 -20.86 15.98
CA LEU A 8 -2.97 -19.92 17.03
C LEU A 8 -2.06 -18.68 17.10
N PRO A 9 -0.71 -18.80 17.20
CA PRO A 9 0.18 -17.65 17.08
C PRO A 9 -0.02 -16.84 15.80
N ILE A 10 -0.21 -17.49 14.66
CA ILE A 10 -0.46 -16.83 13.38
C ILE A 10 -1.72 -15.99 13.43
N LEU A 11 -2.83 -16.58 13.89
CA LEU A 11 -4.11 -15.89 13.98
C LEU A 11 -4.06 -14.73 14.98
N VAL A 12 -3.53 -14.94 16.17
CA VAL A 12 -3.42 -13.90 17.20
C VAL A 12 -2.55 -12.74 16.70
N SER A 13 -1.40 -13.04 16.10
CA SER A 13 -0.53 -11.99 15.53
C SER A 13 -1.22 -11.22 14.42
N ALA A 14 -1.93 -11.90 13.52
CA ALA A 14 -2.68 -11.24 12.45
C ALA A 14 -3.78 -10.32 12.99
N VAL A 15 -4.52 -10.76 14.01
CA VAL A 15 -5.54 -9.94 14.69
C VAL A 15 -4.89 -8.71 15.35
N LEU A 16 -3.79 -8.90 16.07
CA LEU A 16 -3.09 -7.79 16.73
C LEU A 16 -2.58 -6.76 15.70
N VAL A 17 -1.94 -7.22 14.63
CA VAL A 17 -1.47 -6.33 13.55
C VAL A 17 -2.66 -5.60 12.92
N PHE A 18 -3.74 -6.30 12.62
CA PHE A 18 -4.94 -5.71 12.04
C PHE A 18 -5.54 -4.63 12.95
N VAL A 19 -5.69 -4.91 14.24
CA VAL A 19 -6.26 -3.95 15.21
C VAL A 19 -5.34 -2.74 15.37
N VAL A 20 -4.04 -2.96 15.60
CA VAL A 20 -3.07 -1.86 15.77
C VAL A 20 -3.00 -1.01 14.51
N SER A 21 -2.89 -1.62 13.33
CA SER A 21 -2.87 -0.88 12.07
C SER A 21 -4.16 -0.09 11.83
N SER A 22 -5.32 -0.67 12.17
CA SER A 22 -6.60 0.04 12.07
C SER A 22 -6.65 1.25 13.00
N ILE A 23 -6.16 1.13 14.23
CA ILE A 23 -6.07 2.27 15.16
C ILE A 23 -5.14 3.35 14.61
N VAL A 24 -3.98 2.97 14.08
CA VAL A 24 -3.00 3.92 13.53
C VAL A 24 -3.55 4.64 12.30
N HIS A 25 -4.16 3.91 11.34
CA HIS A 25 -4.63 4.49 10.08
C HIS A 25 -5.98 5.19 10.17
N MET A 26 -6.87 4.74 11.05
CA MET A 26 -8.19 5.35 11.23
C MET A 26 -8.19 6.37 12.38
N GLY A 27 -7.16 6.38 13.21
CA GLY A 27 -7.00 7.32 14.31
C GLY A 27 -6.67 8.73 13.82
N PRO A 28 -7.08 9.78 14.55
CA PRO A 28 -6.99 11.17 14.08
C PRO A 28 -5.58 11.76 14.11
N PHE A 29 -4.55 11.00 14.52
CA PHE A 29 -3.26 11.59 14.90
C PHE A 29 -2.17 11.48 13.83
N TRP A 30 -1.98 10.33 13.19
CA TRP A 30 -0.79 10.09 12.34
C TRP A 30 -1.01 10.34 10.85
N HIS A 31 -2.17 9.98 10.30
CA HIS A 31 -2.42 10.03 8.84
C HIS A 31 -3.31 11.20 8.40
N LYS A 32 -3.59 12.14 9.28
CA LYS A 32 -4.48 13.28 9.00
C LYS A 32 -3.95 14.22 7.89
N THR A 33 -2.65 14.28 7.73
CA THR A 33 -1.96 15.18 6.79
C THR A 33 -1.48 14.49 5.51
N ASP A 34 -1.68 13.17 5.36
CA ASP A 34 -1.20 12.41 4.21
C ASP A 34 -1.78 12.92 2.89
N TYR A 35 -3.04 13.36 2.92
CA TYR A 35 -3.74 13.97 1.81
C TYR A 35 -4.20 15.37 2.19
N PRO A 36 -3.36 16.39 1.99
CA PRO A 36 -3.73 17.76 2.30
C PRO A 36 -4.92 18.21 1.44
N ARG A 37 -5.86 18.91 2.05
CA ARG A 37 -7.00 19.45 1.34
C ARG A 37 -6.56 20.50 0.31
N TYR A 38 -7.02 20.37 -0.93
CA TYR A 38 -6.78 21.35 -1.97
C TYR A 38 -7.84 22.45 -1.92
N ALA A 39 -7.43 23.73 -1.87
CA ALA A 39 -8.34 24.85 -1.67
C ALA A 39 -9.41 25.03 -2.77
N SER A 40 -9.12 24.59 -3.99
CA SER A 40 -10.01 24.66 -5.15
C SER A 40 -10.50 23.28 -5.60
N GLU A 41 -10.73 22.36 -4.65
CA GLU A 41 -11.12 20.97 -4.91
C GLU A 41 -12.37 20.89 -5.79
N ASP A 42 -13.42 21.67 -5.48
CA ASP A 42 -14.67 21.66 -6.25
C ASP A 42 -14.44 22.04 -7.73
N ARG A 43 -13.59 23.03 -7.98
CA ARG A 43 -13.24 23.44 -9.37
C ARG A 43 -12.53 22.33 -10.13
N VAL A 44 -11.68 21.56 -9.46
CA VAL A 44 -11.01 20.40 -10.08
C VAL A 44 -12.03 19.31 -10.39
N LEU A 45 -12.91 18.99 -9.44
CA LEU A 45 -13.95 17.99 -9.63
C LEU A 45 -14.92 18.39 -10.75
N ASP A 46 -15.32 19.68 -10.81
CA ASP A 46 -16.18 20.19 -11.87
C ASP A 46 -15.51 20.13 -13.26
N ALA A 47 -14.21 20.32 -13.34
CA ALA A 47 -13.44 20.17 -14.58
C ALA A 47 -13.30 18.68 -15.01
N LEU A 48 -13.22 17.77 -14.06
CA LEU A 48 -13.04 16.32 -14.35
C LEU A 48 -14.35 15.62 -14.69
N ARG A 49 -15.49 16.00 -14.08
CA ARG A 49 -16.79 15.36 -14.29
C ARG A 49 -17.20 15.22 -15.77
N PRO A 50 -17.15 16.30 -16.59
CA PRO A 50 -17.56 16.20 -18.00
C PRO A 50 -16.64 15.33 -18.85
N LEU A 51 -15.42 15.02 -18.40
CA LEU A 51 -14.49 14.17 -19.12
C LEU A 51 -14.90 12.67 -19.06
N GLY A 52 -15.76 12.29 -18.14
CA GLY A 52 -16.26 10.91 -18.02
C GLY A 52 -15.14 9.87 -17.88
N ILE A 53 -14.08 10.17 -17.16
CA ILE A 53 -12.91 9.28 -17.03
C ILE A 53 -13.36 7.98 -16.36
N PRO A 54 -13.15 6.80 -16.99
CA PRO A 54 -13.54 5.53 -16.40
C PRO A 54 -12.78 5.22 -15.10
N VAL A 55 -13.32 4.31 -14.28
CA VAL A 55 -12.61 3.78 -13.11
C VAL A 55 -11.28 3.15 -13.54
N GLY A 56 -10.17 3.55 -12.88
CA GLY A 56 -8.83 3.06 -13.23
C GLY A 56 -7.72 4.03 -12.84
N GLU A 57 -6.50 3.68 -13.23
CA GLU A 57 -5.30 4.49 -12.99
C GLU A 57 -4.76 5.06 -14.29
N TYR A 58 -4.47 6.35 -14.29
CA TYR A 58 -4.02 7.09 -15.46
C TYR A 58 -2.83 7.96 -15.13
N MET A 59 -1.79 7.86 -15.95
CA MET A 59 -0.64 8.77 -15.91
C MET A 59 -0.74 9.72 -17.12
N MET A 60 -0.66 11.00 -16.89
CA MET A 60 -0.73 12.01 -17.93
C MET A 60 0.41 13.04 -17.77
N PRO A 61 1.13 13.40 -18.87
CA PRO A 61 1.03 12.83 -20.21
C PRO A 61 1.66 11.43 -20.30
N ARG A 62 1.08 10.56 -21.14
CA ARG A 62 1.60 9.22 -21.43
C ARG A 62 1.87 9.10 -22.93
N PRO A 63 3.09 8.68 -23.36
CA PRO A 63 3.37 8.46 -24.77
C PRO A 63 2.72 7.15 -25.24
N SER A 64 2.20 7.14 -26.46
CA SER A 64 1.62 5.94 -27.11
C SER A 64 2.70 5.00 -27.64
N SER A 65 3.93 5.52 -27.89
CA SER A 65 5.03 4.75 -28.44
C SER A 65 6.38 5.29 -27.96
N ARG A 66 7.45 4.46 -28.17
CA ARG A 66 8.83 4.90 -27.90
C ARG A 66 9.27 6.06 -28.80
N ALA A 67 8.74 6.14 -30.03
CA ALA A 67 9.02 7.22 -30.95
C ALA A 67 8.41 8.53 -30.43
N GLU A 68 7.15 8.51 -30.01
CA GLU A 68 6.48 9.65 -29.40
C GLU A 68 7.20 10.13 -28.13
N MET A 69 7.64 9.20 -27.27
CA MET A 69 8.39 9.55 -26.06
C MET A 69 9.65 10.36 -26.32
N ARG A 70 10.27 10.18 -27.49
CA ARG A 70 11.48 10.92 -27.93
C ARG A 70 11.17 12.20 -28.69
N SER A 71 9.93 12.41 -29.08
CA SER A 71 9.52 13.59 -29.85
C SER A 71 9.62 14.87 -29.03
N ASP A 72 9.92 15.99 -29.72
CA ASP A 72 10.00 17.26 -29.04
C ASP A 72 8.63 17.76 -28.57
N SER A 73 7.56 17.41 -29.29
CA SER A 73 6.18 17.68 -28.85
C SER A 73 5.82 17.01 -27.52
N PHE A 74 6.29 15.79 -27.29
CA PHE A 74 6.06 15.11 -26.03
C PHE A 74 6.90 15.68 -24.88
N LYS A 75 8.15 16.06 -25.17
CA LYS A 75 9.02 16.76 -24.21
C LYS A 75 8.41 18.11 -23.80
N GLU A 76 7.87 18.85 -24.79
CA GLU A 76 7.17 20.12 -24.53
C GLU A 76 5.95 19.91 -23.62
N LYS A 77 5.10 18.87 -23.86
CA LYS A 77 3.99 18.52 -22.96
C LYS A 77 4.46 18.27 -21.55
N LEU A 78 5.56 17.53 -21.37
CA LEU A 78 6.13 17.25 -20.04
C LEU A 78 6.65 18.52 -19.36
N THR A 79 7.33 19.39 -20.11
CA THR A 79 7.88 20.65 -19.58
C THR A 79 6.79 21.63 -19.22
N ARG A 80 5.74 21.72 -20.04
CA ARG A 80 4.58 22.58 -19.79
C ARG A 80 3.76 22.12 -18.58
N GLY A 81 3.72 20.79 -18.35
CA GLY A 81 2.96 20.20 -17.24
C GLY A 81 1.46 20.50 -17.27
N PRO A 82 0.74 20.17 -16.21
CA PRO A 82 1.18 19.33 -15.10
C PRO A 82 1.34 17.87 -15.52
N ALA A 83 2.32 17.18 -14.92
CA ALA A 83 2.35 15.72 -14.96
C ALA A 83 1.59 15.19 -13.75
N VAL A 84 0.62 14.31 -13.98
CA VAL A 84 -0.28 13.81 -12.93
C VAL A 84 -0.46 12.30 -13.01
N LEU A 85 -0.66 11.70 -11.85
CA LEU A 85 -1.17 10.34 -11.69
C LEU A 85 -2.56 10.46 -11.06
N ILE A 86 -3.58 9.96 -11.76
CA ILE A 86 -4.98 10.02 -11.31
C ILE A 86 -5.49 8.61 -11.11
N THR A 87 -6.02 8.32 -9.92
CA THR A 87 -6.78 7.11 -9.63
C THR A 87 -8.24 7.48 -9.51
N VAL A 88 -9.07 6.95 -10.43
CA VAL A 88 -10.52 7.14 -10.41
C VAL A 88 -11.12 5.92 -9.71
N PHE A 89 -11.75 6.15 -8.58
CA PHE A 89 -12.42 5.11 -7.79
C PHE A 89 -13.86 4.89 -8.28
N PRO A 90 -14.42 3.69 -8.06
CA PRO A 90 -15.87 3.50 -8.20
C PRO A 90 -16.61 4.40 -7.19
N PRO A 91 -17.91 4.71 -7.47
CA PRO A 91 -18.71 5.48 -6.55
C PRO A 91 -18.70 4.88 -5.15
N TRP A 92 -18.58 5.75 -4.15
CA TRP A 92 -18.53 5.33 -2.75
C TRP A 92 -19.85 4.66 -2.32
N THR A 93 -19.74 3.44 -1.82
CA THR A 93 -20.90 2.65 -1.35
C THR A 93 -21.22 2.81 0.13
N GLY A 94 -20.48 3.65 0.84
CA GLY A 94 -20.65 3.87 2.28
C GLY A 94 -20.04 2.78 3.18
N SER A 95 -19.37 1.77 2.61
CA SER A 95 -18.77 0.67 3.39
C SER A 95 -17.30 0.46 3.03
N MET A 96 -16.48 0.28 4.05
CA MET A 96 -15.06 -0.13 3.94
C MET A 96 -14.85 -1.63 4.22
N GLY A 97 -15.92 -2.41 4.39
CA GLY A 97 -15.84 -3.79 4.83
C GLY A 97 -14.99 -4.68 3.93
N ALA A 98 -15.10 -4.51 2.60
CA ALA A 98 -14.29 -5.28 1.66
C ALA A 98 -12.79 -4.97 1.78
N GLN A 99 -12.42 -3.69 1.91
CA GLN A 99 -11.03 -3.26 2.10
C GLN A 99 -10.45 -3.77 3.42
N LEU A 100 -11.21 -3.67 4.50
CA LEU A 100 -10.81 -4.20 5.80
C LEU A 100 -10.65 -5.72 5.77
N GLY A 101 -11.55 -6.43 5.10
CA GLY A 101 -11.44 -7.89 4.90
C GLY A 101 -10.18 -8.27 4.13
N GLN A 102 -9.88 -7.58 3.02
CA GLN A 102 -8.67 -7.79 2.24
C GLN A 102 -7.41 -7.49 3.06
N TRP A 103 -7.42 -6.42 3.85
CA TRP A 103 -6.33 -6.07 4.75
C TRP A 103 -6.10 -7.14 5.81
N PHE A 104 -7.15 -7.67 6.41
CA PHE A 104 -7.04 -8.79 7.36
C PHE A 104 -6.44 -10.05 6.72
N VAL A 105 -6.90 -10.41 5.51
CA VAL A 105 -6.31 -11.52 4.75
C VAL A 105 -4.83 -11.28 4.47
N TYR A 106 -4.44 -10.05 4.11
CA TYR A 106 -3.04 -9.69 3.93
C TYR A 106 -2.23 -9.86 5.23
N CYS A 107 -2.75 -9.43 6.37
CA CYS A 107 -2.13 -9.66 7.67
C CYS A 107 -1.93 -11.16 7.95
N LEU A 108 -2.93 -12.00 7.65
CA LEU A 108 -2.81 -13.46 7.78
C LEU A 108 -1.70 -14.04 6.90
N VAL A 109 -1.62 -13.61 5.64
CA VAL A 109 -0.58 -14.07 4.70
C VAL A 109 0.82 -13.71 5.18
N VAL A 110 1.05 -12.48 5.62
CA VAL A 110 2.36 -12.05 6.14
C VAL A 110 2.75 -12.83 7.39
N ASN A 111 1.82 -13.03 8.32
CA ASN A 111 2.08 -13.81 9.53
C ASN A 111 2.30 -15.30 9.25
N LEU A 112 1.60 -15.87 8.27
CA LEU A 112 1.83 -17.24 7.80
C LEU A 112 3.25 -17.41 7.23
N LEU A 113 3.70 -16.47 6.38
CA LEU A 113 5.05 -16.46 5.83
C LEU A 113 6.10 -16.30 6.93
N ALA A 114 5.86 -15.43 7.90
CA ALA A 114 6.74 -15.23 9.05
C ALA A 114 6.88 -16.52 9.88
N ALA A 115 5.77 -17.19 10.15
CA ALA A 115 5.75 -18.48 10.86
C ALA A 115 6.46 -19.59 10.06
N TYR A 116 6.27 -19.61 8.73
CA TYR A 116 6.95 -20.56 7.84
C TYR A 116 8.46 -20.38 7.88
N VAL A 117 8.95 -19.15 7.69
CA VAL A 117 10.39 -18.83 7.67
C VAL A 117 11.02 -19.13 9.04
N ALA A 118 10.39 -18.68 10.12
CA ALA A 118 10.89 -18.95 11.47
C ALA A 118 10.89 -20.45 11.78
N GLY A 119 9.83 -21.17 11.40
CA GLY A 119 9.72 -22.62 11.59
C GLY A 119 10.72 -23.44 10.77
N ALA A 120 11.14 -22.95 9.60
CA ALA A 120 12.15 -23.58 8.76
C ALA A 120 13.59 -23.28 9.26
N ALA A 121 13.83 -22.09 9.80
CA ALA A 121 15.16 -21.63 10.16
C ALA A 121 15.57 -21.94 11.61
N LEU A 122 14.60 -22.11 12.51
CA LEU A 122 14.88 -22.23 13.95
C LEU A 122 14.71 -23.67 14.45
N PRO A 123 15.63 -24.14 15.32
CA PRO A 123 15.51 -25.47 15.91
C PRO A 123 14.35 -25.55 16.88
N LEU A 124 13.68 -26.71 16.92
CA LEU A 124 12.55 -27.00 17.78
C LEU A 124 12.97 -26.98 19.27
N GLY A 125 12.19 -26.26 20.07
CA GLY A 125 12.32 -26.29 21.53
C GLY A 125 13.53 -25.57 22.12
N THR A 126 14.47 -25.10 21.29
CA THR A 126 15.71 -24.41 21.73
C THR A 126 15.86 -23.00 21.20
N ALA A 127 14.92 -22.53 20.34
CA ALA A 127 14.95 -21.20 19.79
C ALA A 127 14.72 -20.15 20.88
N THR A 128 15.64 -19.19 20.98
CA THR A 128 15.49 -18.06 21.91
C THR A 128 14.42 -17.09 21.42
N PRO A 129 13.72 -16.37 22.34
CA PRO A 129 12.77 -15.31 21.94
C PRO A 129 13.38 -14.28 21.00
N THR A 130 14.65 -13.89 21.22
CA THR A 130 15.38 -12.95 20.37
C THR A 130 15.57 -13.49 18.95
N ALA A 131 15.89 -14.77 18.78
CA ALA A 131 16.00 -15.39 17.47
C ALA A 131 14.64 -15.41 16.76
N ILE A 132 13.57 -15.79 17.47
CA ILE A 132 12.21 -15.75 16.91
C ILE A 132 11.84 -14.34 16.46
N CYS A 133 12.00 -13.33 17.32
CA CYS A 133 11.71 -11.94 16.99
C CYS A 133 12.52 -11.44 15.79
N ARG A 134 13.79 -11.86 15.64
CA ARG A 134 14.61 -11.49 14.50
C ARG A 134 14.04 -12.02 13.19
N PHE A 135 13.68 -13.30 13.10
CA PHE A 135 13.11 -13.87 11.87
C PHE A 135 11.72 -13.33 11.58
N VAL A 136 10.83 -13.37 12.56
CA VAL A 136 9.44 -12.89 12.40
C VAL A 136 9.42 -11.39 12.08
N GLY A 137 10.20 -10.59 12.81
CA GLY A 137 10.29 -9.14 12.59
C GLY A 137 10.86 -8.77 11.22
N THR A 138 11.87 -9.52 10.74
CA THR A 138 12.43 -9.30 9.39
C THR A 138 11.37 -9.57 8.32
N VAL A 139 10.66 -10.69 8.40
CA VAL A 139 9.61 -11.02 7.43
C VAL A 139 8.46 -10.00 7.49
N ALA A 140 8.05 -9.61 8.68
CA ALA A 140 7.01 -8.60 8.86
C ALA A 140 7.45 -7.24 8.28
N PHE A 141 8.69 -6.81 8.53
CA PHE A 141 9.25 -5.58 7.97
C PHE A 141 9.26 -5.61 6.44
N ILE A 142 9.73 -6.71 5.83
CA ILE A 142 9.73 -6.87 4.37
C ILE A 142 8.28 -6.84 3.86
N GLY A 143 7.38 -7.60 4.47
CA GLY A 143 5.99 -7.70 4.05
C GLY A 143 5.24 -6.37 4.12
N PHE A 144 5.35 -5.65 5.22
CA PHE A 144 4.54 -4.45 5.44
C PHE A 144 5.21 -3.14 4.96
N THR A 145 6.53 -3.10 4.77
CA THR A 145 7.25 -1.82 4.59
C THR A 145 8.03 -1.73 3.29
N VAL A 146 8.84 -2.74 2.95
CA VAL A 146 9.82 -2.60 1.84
C VAL A 146 9.16 -2.34 0.49
N ALA A 147 8.01 -2.95 0.22
CA ALA A 147 7.29 -2.74 -1.04
C ALA A 147 6.80 -1.28 -1.23
N LEU A 148 6.59 -0.54 -0.13
CA LEU A 148 6.14 0.86 -0.17
C LEU A 148 7.20 1.80 -0.77
N TRP A 149 8.50 1.43 -0.69
CA TRP A 149 9.58 2.22 -1.27
C TRP A 149 9.44 2.42 -2.77
N GLN A 150 8.87 1.42 -3.48
CA GLN A 150 8.59 1.52 -4.91
C GLN A 150 7.61 2.67 -5.22
N LEU A 151 6.65 2.93 -4.36
CA LEU A 151 5.69 4.01 -4.52
C LEU A 151 6.40 5.38 -4.49
N ARG A 152 7.40 5.53 -3.63
CA ARG A 152 8.24 6.74 -3.59
C ARG A 152 9.12 6.87 -4.82
N ILE A 153 9.80 5.80 -5.20
CA ILE A 153 10.79 5.80 -6.29
C ILE A 153 10.11 6.09 -7.62
N TRP A 154 9.04 5.38 -7.94
CA TRP A 154 8.42 5.44 -9.27
C TRP A 154 7.28 6.45 -9.38
N TYR A 155 6.50 6.63 -8.31
CA TYR A 155 5.31 7.48 -8.32
C TYR A 155 5.49 8.78 -7.54
N ARG A 156 6.69 9.04 -7.02
CA ARG A 156 7.04 10.27 -6.27
C ARG A 156 6.10 10.56 -5.09
N ARG A 157 5.53 9.51 -4.49
CA ARG A 157 4.72 9.64 -3.28
C ARG A 157 5.54 10.28 -2.15
N SER A 158 4.91 11.01 -1.25
CA SER A 158 5.56 11.51 -0.04
C SER A 158 6.08 10.34 0.83
N TRP A 159 7.11 10.60 1.64
CA TRP A 159 7.55 9.64 2.66
C TRP A 159 6.63 9.64 3.89
N ASP A 160 5.77 10.66 4.01
CA ASP A 160 4.88 10.87 5.14
C ASP A 160 3.55 10.08 4.99
N ILE A 161 3.40 9.32 3.90
CA ILE A 161 2.20 8.52 3.60
C ILE A 161 2.47 7.05 3.89
#